data_a4eb62cb95fab74190426ae6156ee05b
#
_entry.id   a4eb62cb95fab74190426ae6156ee05b
#
_cell.length_a   1.000
_cell.length_b   1.000
_cell.length_c   1.000
_cell.angle_alpha   90.00
_cell.angle_beta   90.00
_cell.angle_gamma   90.00
#
_symmetry.space_group_name_H-M   'P 1'
#
loop_
_entity.id
_entity.type
_entity.pdbx_description
1 polymer ?
#
loop_
_entity_poly.entity_id
_entity_poly.type
_entity_poly.pdbx_seq_one_letter_code
_entity_poly.pdbx_strand_id
1 'polypeptide(L)'
;DVRKFLDSGDFKPILTIFNERPGVFADVPTHKEMGMDFEPLLRFRGFYVHKDAPSDRVEWLKWAFQRGYCQDSYQKFNESKFMTVIDSYRDTEGSIELINATIPQYRAVYKQMGLNVK
;
A
#
# COMPACT_ATOMS: atom_id res chain seq x y z
N ASP A 1 3.81 -12.60 -10.15
CA ASP A 1 2.89 -11.60 -10.70
C ASP A 1 1.71 -12.31 -11.36
N VAL A 2 0.52 -12.15 -10.78
CA VAL A 2 -0.71 -12.84 -11.23
C VAL A 2 -1.39 -12.13 -12.40
N ARG A 3 -0.94 -10.92 -12.78
CA ARG A 3 -1.63 -10.09 -13.78
C ARG A 3 -1.83 -10.82 -15.11
N LYS A 4 -0.81 -11.48 -15.62
CA LYS A 4 -0.89 -12.23 -16.89
C LYS A 4 -1.99 -13.31 -16.88
N PHE A 5 -2.27 -13.90 -15.72
CA PHE A 5 -3.33 -14.91 -15.59
C PHE A 5 -4.73 -14.28 -15.48
N LEU A 6 -4.81 -13.04 -14.96
CA LEU A 6 -6.05 -12.27 -14.97
C LEU A 6 -6.35 -11.79 -16.40
N ASP A 7 -5.34 -11.29 -17.11
CA ASP A 7 -5.46 -10.79 -18.49
C ASP A 7 -5.81 -11.93 -19.49
N SER A 8 -5.30 -13.15 -19.25
CA SER A 8 -5.63 -14.35 -20.06
C SER A 8 -6.98 -14.98 -19.67
N GLY A 9 -7.55 -14.61 -18.53
CA GLY A 9 -8.78 -15.22 -18.00
C GLY A 9 -8.58 -16.53 -17.26
N ASP A 10 -7.34 -17.01 -17.10
CA ASP A 10 -7.03 -18.25 -16.37
C ASP A 10 -7.34 -18.11 -14.87
N PHE A 11 -7.20 -16.89 -14.33
CA PHE A 11 -7.57 -16.57 -12.95
C PHE A 11 -8.70 -15.55 -12.93
N LYS A 12 -9.64 -15.76 -12.03
CA LYS A 12 -10.74 -14.84 -11.76
C LYS A 12 -10.64 -14.35 -10.32
N PRO A 13 -10.58 -13.03 -10.08
CA PRO A 13 -10.65 -12.50 -8.74
C PRO A 13 -12.05 -12.73 -8.16
N ILE A 14 -12.13 -13.19 -6.93
CA ILE A 14 -13.39 -13.51 -6.25
C ILE A 14 -13.67 -12.61 -5.06
N LEU A 15 -12.64 -11.92 -4.57
CA LEU A 15 -12.70 -11.05 -3.41
C LEU A 15 -11.60 -10.00 -3.48
N THR A 16 -11.88 -8.78 -3.10
CA THR A 16 -10.90 -7.73 -2.87
C THR A 16 -10.83 -7.34 -1.39
N ILE A 17 -9.61 -7.09 -0.89
CA ILE A 17 -9.39 -6.66 0.49
C ILE A 17 -9.16 -5.14 0.47
N PHE A 18 -10.22 -4.40 0.12
CA PHE A 18 -10.28 -2.95 0.14
C PHE A 18 -11.61 -2.52 0.77
N ASN A 19 -11.67 -1.30 1.29
CA ASN A 19 -12.91 -0.77 1.87
C ASN A 19 -13.99 -0.49 0.82
N GLU A 20 -13.56 -0.20 -0.41
CA GLU A 20 -14.42 0.02 -1.57
C GLU A 20 -13.91 -0.78 -2.76
N ARG A 21 -14.78 -1.07 -3.73
CA ARG A 21 -14.38 -1.80 -4.94
C ARG A 21 -13.42 -0.95 -5.78
N PRO A 22 -12.19 -1.45 -6.07
CA PRO A 22 -11.31 -0.75 -6.99
C PRO A 22 -11.89 -0.74 -8.41
N GLY A 23 -11.74 0.37 -9.15
CA GLY A 23 -12.30 0.49 -10.50
C GLY A 23 -11.91 -0.62 -11.46
N VAL A 24 -10.67 -1.14 -11.35
CA VAL A 24 -10.18 -2.27 -12.16
C VAL A 24 -10.82 -3.62 -11.80
N PHE A 25 -11.52 -3.71 -10.66
CA PHE A 25 -12.24 -4.89 -10.16
C PHE A 25 -13.65 -4.52 -9.69
N ALA A 26 -14.35 -3.67 -10.44
CA ALA A 26 -15.68 -3.16 -10.09
C ALA A 26 -16.72 -4.26 -9.86
N ASP A 27 -16.58 -5.40 -10.53
CA ASP A 27 -17.48 -6.56 -10.41
C ASP A 27 -17.10 -7.53 -9.27
N VAL A 28 -15.99 -7.26 -8.56
CA VAL A 28 -15.50 -8.13 -7.50
C VAL A 28 -15.89 -7.57 -6.13
N PRO A 29 -16.59 -8.35 -5.29
CA PRO A 29 -17.01 -7.86 -3.98
C PRO A 29 -15.82 -7.60 -3.06
N THR A 30 -15.99 -6.65 -2.13
CA THR A 30 -15.02 -6.39 -1.07
C THR A 30 -15.26 -7.32 0.12
N HIS A 31 -14.24 -7.43 0.99
CA HIS A 31 -14.38 -8.14 2.27
C HIS A 31 -15.52 -7.58 3.13
N LYS A 32 -15.75 -6.26 3.12
CA LYS A 32 -16.85 -5.61 3.86
C LYS A 32 -18.22 -6.03 3.33
N GLU A 33 -18.39 -6.07 2.02
CA GLU A 33 -19.63 -6.54 1.38
C GLU A 33 -19.91 -8.02 1.68
N MET A 34 -18.86 -8.80 1.96
CA MET A 34 -18.99 -10.21 2.39
C MET A 34 -19.18 -10.37 3.91
N GLY A 35 -19.39 -9.26 4.63
CA GLY A 35 -19.64 -9.30 6.08
C GLY A 35 -18.38 -9.44 6.96
N MET A 36 -17.20 -9.29 6.37
CA MET A 36 -15.94 -9.33 7.12
C MET A 36 -15.58 -7.91 7.58
N ASP A 37 -15.74 -7.66 8.88
CA ASP A 37 -15.50 -6.33 9.48
C ASP A 37 -14.08 -6.24 10.07
N PHE A 38 -13.14 -5.85 9.22
CA PHE A 38 -11.77 -5.53 9.63
C PHE A 38 -11.19 -4.43 8.72
N GLU A 39 -10.21 -3.67 9.23
CA GLU A 39 -9.47 -2.73 8.40
C GLU A 39 -8.31 -3.42 7.68
N PRO A 40 -8.17 -3.25 6.35
CA PRO A 40 -7.11 -3.88 5.58
C PRO A 40 -5.73 -3.42 6.02
N LEU A 41 -4.85 -4.36 6.36
CA LEU A 41 -3.44 -4.08 6.61
C LEU A 41 -2.68 -4.08 5.27
N LEU A 42 -2.53 -2.91 4.69
CA LEU A 42 -1.83 -2.76 3.41
C LEU A 42 -0.31 -2.76 3.62
N ARG A 43 0.39 -3.32 2.64
CA ARG A 43 1.85 -3.33 2.67
C ARG A 43 2.40 -1.92 2.54
N PHE A 44 3.13 -1.47 3.55
CA PHE A 44 3.92 -0.25 3.48
C PHE A 44 5.29 -0.52 2.83
N ARG A 45 5.68 0.35 1.90
CA ARG A 45 7.01 0.39 1.31
C ARG A 45 7.53 1.82 1.42
N GLY A 46 8.71 2.01 1.97
CA GLY A 46 9.27 3.33 2.17
C GLY A 46 10.78 3.37 1.97
N PHE A 47 11.27 4.56 1.74
CA PHE A 47 12.69 4.87 1.77
C PHE A 47 13.02 5.49 3.11
N TYR A 48 14.12 5.07 3.69
CA TYR A 48 14.55 5.49 5.02
C TYR A 48 15.93 6.08 4.94
N VAL A 49 16.17 7.11 5.73
CA VAL A 49 17.49 7.72 5.90
C VAL A 49 17.90 7.63 7.37
N HIS A 50 19.20 7.70 7.62
CA HIS A 50 19.69 7.74 9.00
C HIS A 50 19.17 9.00 9.71
N LYS A 51 18.86 8.89 11.01
CA LYS A 51 18.30 10.01 11.81
C LYS A 51 19.19 11.24 11.86
N ASP A 52 20.52 11.05 11.74
CA ASP A 52 21.51 12.13 11.75
C ASP A 52 21.93 12.57 10.33
N ALA A 53 21.16 12.18 9.29
CA ALA A 53 21.42 12.66 7.93
C ALA A 53 21.26 14.18 7.87
N PRO A 54 22.16 14.93 7.17
CA PRO A 54 22.05 16.36 7.01
C PRO A 54 20.70 16.76 6.42
N SER A 55 20.07 17.78 6.99
CA SER A 55 18.70 18.19 6.62
C SER A 55 18.57 18.58 5.15
N ASP A 56 19.59 19.25 4.58
CA ASP A 56 19.63 19.61 3.16
C ASP A 56 19.58 18.37 2.25
N ARG A 57 20.22 17.28 2.66
CA ARG A 57 20.20 16.00 1.93
C ARG A 57 18.84 15.32 2.05
N VAL A 58 18.22 15.37 3.22
CA VAL A 58 16.88 14.82 3.42
C VAL A 58 15.85 15.56 2.55
N GLU A 59 15.88 16.88 2.54
CA GLU A 59 14.97 17.70 1.71
C GLU A 59 15.20 17.46 0.21
N TRP A 60 16.45 17.33 -0.22
CA TRP A 60 16.75 16.98 -1.62
C TRP A 60 16.21 15.61 -1.99
N LEU A 61 16.33 14.60 -1.11
CA LEU A 61 15.79 13.26 -1.34
C LEU A 61 14.26 13.27 -1.41
N LYS A 62 13.57 13.96 -0.50
CA LYS A 62 12.11 14.12 -0.54
C LYS A 62 11.66 14.66 -1.91
N TRP A 63 12.30 15.74 -2.36
CA TRP A 63 12.01 16.34 -3.66
C TRP A 63 12.30 15.36 -4.83
N ALA A 64 13.44 14.68 -4.80
CA ALA A 64 13.83 13.75 -5.85
C ALA A 64 12.85 12.55 -5.95
N PHE A 65 12.43 11.98 -4.83
CA PHE A 65 11.45 10.89 -4.78
C PHE A 65 10.08 11.33 -5.26
N GLN A 66 9.61 12.50 -4.86
CA GLN A 66 8.35 13.06 -5.34
C GLN A 66 8.37 13.25 -6.85
N ARG A 67 9.42 13.82 -7.39
CA ARG A 67 9.57 13.98 -8.85
C ARG A 67 9.68 12.64 -9.58
N GLY A 68 10.41 11.69 -9.00
CA GLY A 68 10.50 10.34 -9.53
C GLY A 68 9.15 9.65 -9.58
N TYR A 69 8.35 9.77 -8.52
CA TYR A 69 6.99 9.22 -8.46
C TYR A 69 6.09 9.79 -9.56
N CYS A 70 6.18 11.08 -9.84
CA CYS A 70 5.35 11.76 -10.86
C CYS A 70 5.82 11.52 -12.30
N GLN A 71 6.90 10.76 -12.55
CA GLN A 71 7.35 10.46 -13.91
C GLN A 71 6.39 9.50 -14.62
N ASP A 72 6.05 9.80 -15.88
CA ASP A 72 5.14 8.98 -16.69
C ASP A 72 5.57 7.51 -16.76
N SER A 73 6.87 7.26 -16.87
CA SER A 73 7.42 5.90 -16.90
C SER A 73 7.14 5.13 -15.61
N TYR A 74 7.24 5.82 -14.47
CA TYR A 74 6.95 5.22 -13.17
C TYR A 74 5.45 5.01 -12.97
N GLN A 75 4.60 5.97 -13.40
CA GLN A 75 3.15 5.82 -13.34
C GLN A 75 2.67 4.65 -14.20
N LYS A 76 3.17 4.51 -15.42
CA LYS A 76 2.89 3.36 -16.30
C LYS A 76 3.33 2.03 -15.68
N PHE A 77 4.48 2.02 -15.00
CA PHE A 77 4.92 0.85 -14.24
C PHE A 77 3.95 0.53 -13.11
N ASN A 78 3.51 1.52 -12.32
CA ASN A 78 2.55 1.33 -11.25
C ASN A 78 1.21 0.79 -11.75
N GLU A 79 0.68 1.33 -12.85
CA GLU A 79 -0.53 0.83 -13.51
C GLU A 79 -0.37 -0.64 -13.92
N SER A 80 0.78 -0.97 -14.53
CA SER A 80 1.07 -2.35 -14.95
C SER A 80 1.12 -3.35 -13.79
N LYS A 81 1.27 -2.87 -12.54
CA LYS A 81 1.35 -3.67 -11.31
C LYS A 81 0.13 -3.53 -10.40
N PHE A 82 -0.94 -2.89 -10.87
CA PHE A 82 -2.13 -2.56 -10.06
C PHE A 82 -1.81 -1.73 -8.80
N MET A 83 -0.70 -0.98 -8.80
CA MET A 83 -0.34 -0.14 -7.66
C MET A 83 -1.11 1.19 -7.63
N THR A 84 -1.89 1.49 -8.68
CA THR A 84 -2.72 2.69 -8.80
C THR A 84 -4.18 2.46 -8.40
N VAL A 85 -4.51 1.26 -7.91
CA VAL A 85 -5.89 0.94 -7.44
C VAL A 85 -6.32 1.78 -6.23
N ILE A 86 -5.36 2.31 -5.49
CA ILE A 86 -5.54 3.29 -4.43
C ILE A 86 -4.51 4.40 -4.60
N ASP A 87 -4.80 5.61 -4.11
CA ASP A 87 -3.78 6.65 -3.95
C ASP A 87 -2.83 6.24 -2.83
N SER A 88 -1.65 5.75 -3.25
CA SER A 88 -0.68 5.12 -2.35
C SER A 88 0.53 5.99 -2.03
N TYR A 89 0.70 7.14 -2.70
CA TYR A 89 1.81 8.04 -2.37
C TYR A 89 1.60 8.70 -1.02
N ARG A 90 2.65 8.69 -0.22
CA ARG A 90 2.72 9.44 1.05
C ARG A 90 4.08 10.13 1.14
N ASP A 91 4.06 11.37 1.53
CA ASP A 91 5.24 12.12 1.94
C ASP A 91 5.74 11.64 3.32
N THR A 92 6.69 12.37 3.90
CA THR A 92 7.28 11.97 5.19
C THR A 92 6.25 12.01 6.31
N GLU A 93 5.47 13.07 6.41
CA GLU A 93 4.45 13.27 7.45
C GLU A 93 3.35 12.22 7.32
N GLY A 94 2.77 12.07 6.15
CA GLY A 94 1.74 11.06 5.87
C GLY A 94 2.24 9.63 6.04
N SER A 95 3.53 9.37 5.79
CA SER A 95 4.16 8.07 6.06
C SER A 95 4.25 7.80 7.56
N ILE A 96 4.63 8.79 8.37
CA ILE A 96 4.71 8.67 9.83
C ILE A 96 3.32 8.46 10.42
N GLU A 97 2.32 9.21 9.98
CA GLU A 97 0.93 9.06 10.40
C GLU A 97 0.41 7.64 10.09
N LEU A 98 0.62 7.17 8.87
CA LEU A 98 0.22 5.81 8.46
C LEU A 98 0.89 4.73 9.33
N ILE A 99 2.19 4.83 9.57
CA ILE A 99 2.93 3.87 10.40
C ILE A 99 2.37 3.89 11.82
N ASN A 100 2.17 5.06 12.41
CA ASN A 100 1.66 5.19 13.77
C ASN A 100 0.22 4.65 13.90
N ALA A 101 -0.63 4.86 12.92
CA ALA A 101 -1.99 4.31 12.89
C ALA A 101 -2.00 2.79 12.71
N THR A 102 -1.03 2.23 11.98
CA THR A 102 -0.98 0.81 11.63
C THR A 102 -0.33 -0.06 12.69
N ILE A 103 0.65 0.46 13.46
CA ILE A 103 1.36 -0.29 14.51
C ILE A 103 0.41 -0.95 15.52
N PRO A 104 -0.61 -0.27 16.10
CA PRO A 104 -1.54 -0.90 17.03
C PRO A 104 -2.31 -2.07 16.42
N GLN A 105 -2.69 -1.95 15.15
CA GLN A 105 -3.42 -2.98 14.41
C GLN A 105 -2.56 -4.24 14.24
N TYR A 106 -1.30 -4.09 13.79
CA TYR A 106 -0.37 -5.21 13.69
C TYR A 106 -0.11 -5.86 15.05
N ARG A 107 0.06 -5.06 16.10
CA ARG A 107 0.24 -5.60 17.47
C ARG A 107 -0.96 -6.42 17.91
N ALA A 108 -2.19 -5.99 17.62
CA ALA A 108 -3.40 -6.74 17.94
C ALA A 108 -3.44 -8.09 17.22
N VAL A 109 -3.13 -8.10 15.92
CA VAL A 109 -3.07 -9.34 15.11
C VAL A 109 -2.00 -10.30 15.66
N TYR A 110 -0.79 -9.82 15.91
CA TYR A 110 0.28 -10.66 16.45
C TYR A 110 -0.08 -11.23 17.84
N LYS A 111 -0.72 -10.43 18.68
CA LYS A 111 -1.21 -10.90 19.99
C LYS A 111 -2.23 -12.03 19.83
N GLN A 112 -3.18 -11.91 18.89
CA GLN A 112 -4.15 -12.97 18.59
C GLN A 112 -3.47 -14.24 18.08
N MET A 113 -2.36 -14.12 17.35
CA MET A 113 -1.55 -15.25 16.87
C MET A 113 -0.63 -15.85 17.94
N GLY A 114 -0.65 -15.34 19.17
CA GLY A 114 0.22 -15.80 20.27
C GLY A 114 1.69 -15.36 20.11
N LEU A 115 1.96 -14.38 19.26
CA LEU A 115 3.31 -13.86 19.01
C LEU A 115 3.58 -12.67 19.95
N ASN A 116 4.67 -12.73 20.71
CA ASN A 116 5.12 -11.62 21.53
C ASN A 116 5.88 -10.61 20.65
N VAL A 117 5.30 -9.44 20.46
CA VAL A 117 5.96 -8.31 19.81
C VAL A 117 6.50 -7.39 20.90
N LYS A 118 7.83 -7.29 20.99
CA LYS A 118 8.49 -6.32 21.90
C LYS A 118 8.37 -4.91 21.37
#